data_0f9b4d02993c8af0bf2b31fef7d0e25a
#
_entry.id   0f9b4d02993c8af0bf2b31fef7d0e25a
#
_cell.length_a   1.000
_cell.length_b   1.000
_cell.length_c   1.000
_cell.angle_alpha   90.00
_cell.angle_beta   90.00
_cell.angle_gamma   90.00
#
_symmetry.space_group_name_H-M   'P 1'
#
loop_
_entity.id
_entity.type
_entity.pdbx_description
1 polymer ?
#
loop_
_entity_poly.entity_id
_entity_poly.type
_entity_poly.pdbx_seq_one_letter_code
_entity_poly.pdbx_strand_id
1 'polypeptide(L)'
;MAPVGLPPGFRFHPTDEELVNYYLKRKIHGQEIELDIIPEVDLYKCEPWELAEKSFLPSRDPEWYFFGPRDRKYPNGFRTNRATRAGYWKSTGKDRRVTSQNRAIGMKKTLVYYRGRAPQGIRTDWVMHEYRLDDKEWEDTSGIQVARIVSPFSIILDSLC
;
A
#
# COMPACT_ATOMS: atom_id res chain seq x y z
N MET A 1 -6.55 18.58 0.25
CA MET A 1 -7.27 18.43 1.53
C MET A 1 -6.28 18.53 2.69
N ALA A 2 -6.63 19.26 3.71
CA ALA A 2 -5.77 19.39 4.89
C ALA A 2 -5.66 18.05 5.63
N PRO A 3 -4.50 17.74 6.24
CA PRO A 3 -4.36 16.56 7.06
C PRO A 3 -5.38 16.56 8.20
N VAL A 4 -5.82 15.38 8.59
CA VAL A 4 -6.73 15.22 9.73
C VAL A 4 -5.97 15.55 11.02
N GLY A 5 -6.58 16.36 11.89
CA GLY A 5 -6.02 16.63 13.20
C GLY A 5 -6.18 15.42 14.10
N LEU A 6 -5.08 14.75 14.41
CA LEU A 6 -5.06 13.60 15.31
C LEU A 6 -4.74 14.05 16.73
N PRO A 7 -5.33 13.41 17.76
CA PRO A 7 -5.02 13.75 19.14
C PRO A 7 -3.54 13.54 19.47
N PRO A 8 -2.99 14.27 20.43
CA PRO A 8 -1.63 14.03 20.89
C PRO A 8 -1.40 12.57 21.29
N GLY A 9 -0.29 12.01 20.83
CA GLY A 9 0.05 10.61 21.10
C GLY A 9 -0.61 9.59 20.18
N PHE A 10 -1.57 9.99 19.38
CA PHE A 10 -2.19 9.09 18.41
C PHE A 10 -1.26 8.85 17.23
N ARG A 11 -1.15 7.58 16.84
CA ARG A 11 -0.47 7.19 15.61
C ARG A 11 -1.37 6.26 14.83
N PHE A 12 -1.45 6.48 13.51
CA PHE A 12 -2.14 5.57 12.63
C PHE A 12 -1.23 4.38 12.35
N HIS A 13 -1.56 3.24 12.94
CA HIS A 13 -0.75 2.04 12.81
C HIS A 13 -1.63 0.78 12.84
N PRO A 14 -2.44 0.58 11.80
CA PRO A 14 -3.29 -0.61 11.72
C PRO A 14 -2.46 -1.87 11.54
N THR A 15 -2.96 -2.98 12.07
CA THR A 15 -2.42 -4.30 11.76
C THR A 15 -2.72 -4.68 10.33
N ASP A 16 -2.05 -5.71 9.81
CA ASP A 16 -2.35 -6.23 8.47
C ASP A 16 -3.83 -6.62 8.35
N GLU A 17 -4.35 -7.30 9.36
CA GLU A 17 -5.76 -7.69 9.39
C GLU A 17 -6.69 -6.48 9.35
N GLU A 18 -6.42 -5.46 10.16
CA GLU A 18 -7.24 -4.24 10.19
C GLU A 18 -7.20 -3.51 8.85
N LEU A 19 -6.00 -3.42 8.24
CA LEU A 19 -5.84 -2.74 6.97
C LEU A 19 -6.64 -3.44 5.86
N VAL A 20 -6.62 -4.76 5.81
CA VAL A 20 -7.34 -5.53 4.79
C VAL A 20 -8.83 -5.64 5.12
N ASN A 21 -9.16 -6.08 6.33
CA ASN A 21 -10.52 -6.45 6.68
C ASN A 21 -11.42 -5.25 6.99
N TYR A 22 -10.84 -4.13 7.42
CA TYR A 22 -11.60 -2.91 7.68
C TYR A 22 -11.38 -1.87 6.57
N TYR A 23 -10.17 -1.32 6.44
CA TYR A 23 -9.94 -0.19 5.56
C TYR A 23 -10.09 -0.55 4.09
N LEU A 24 -9.38 -1.55 3.61
CA LEU A 24 -9.43 -1.93 2.19
C LEU A 24 -10.80 -2.49 1.79
N LYS A 25 -11.35 -3.37 2.60
CA LYS A 25 -12.64 -4.00 2.31
C LYS A 25 -13.76 -2.96 2.22
N ARG A 26 -13.82 -2.03 3.17
CA ARG A 26 -14.82 -0.95 3.13
C ARG A 26 -14.62 -0.05 1.92
N LYS A 27 -13.36 0.27 1.58
CA LYS A 27 -13.06 1.10 0.42
C LYS A 27 -13.51 0.44 -0.88
N ILE A 28 -13.19 -0.84 -1.05
CA ILE A 28 -13.61 -1.61 -2.23
C ILE A 28 -15.14 -1.67 -2.35
N HIS A 29 -15.83 -1.89 -1.23
CA HIS A 29 -17.29 -2.00 -1.22
C HIS A 29 -18.02 -0.65 -1.22
N GLY A 30 -17.29 0.46 -1.28
CA GLY A 30 -17.89 1.79 -1.26
C GLY A 30 -18.53 2.15 0.08
N GLN A 31 -18.12 1.50 1.16
CA GLN A 31 -18.65 1.76 2.50
C GLN A 31 -17.88 2.87 3.18
N GLU A 32 -18.56 3.59 4.08
CA GLU A 32 -17.95 4.67 4.84
C GLU A 32 -16.84 4.16 5.76
N ILE A 33 -15.72 4.92 5.80
CA ILE A 33 -14.62 4.70 6.72
C ILE A 33 -14.63 5.85 7.73
N GLU A 34 -14.73 5.50 9.00
CA GLU A 34 -14.93 6.47 10.09
C GLU A 34 -13.79 7.50 10.15
N LEU A 35 -12.54 7.07 9.92
CA LEU A 35 -11.38 7.95 9.89
C LEU A 35 -10.76 7.90 8.48
N ASP A 36 -11.16 8.82 7.63
CA ASP A 36 -10.77 8.85 6.21
C ASP A 36 -9.43 9.57 6.06
N ILE A 37 -8.35 8.88 6.38
CA ILE A 37 -6.98 9.41 6.35
C ILE A 37 -6.07 8.71 5.35
N ILE A 38 -6.60 7.78 4.55
CA ILE A 38 -5.83 7.08 3.52
C ILE A 38 -6.23 7.64 2.17
N PRO A 39 -5.37 8.45 1.51
CA PRO A 39 -5.70 9.00 0.20
C PRO A 39 -5.58 7.97 -0.91
N GLU A 40 -6.29 8.23 -2.01
CA GLU A 40 -6.17 7.47 -3.23
C GLU A 40 -5.04 8.05 -4.08
N VAL A 41 -4.01 7.27 -4.37
CA VAL A 41 -2.87 7.71 -5.16
C VAL A 41 -2.42 6.58 -6.08
N ASP A 42 -2.20 6.92 -7.35
CA ASP A 42 -1.54 6.00 -8.29
C ASP A 42 -0.03 6.09 -8.06
N LEU A 43 0.52 5.16 -7.30
CA LEU A 43 1.91 5.19 -6.88
C LEU A 43 2.90 5.09 -8.04
N TYR A 44 2.48 4.50 -9.15
CA TYR A 44 3.38 4.33 -10.30
C TYR A 44 3.50 5.59 -11.16
N LYS A 45 2.68 6.59 -10.88
CA LYS A 45 2.79 7.94 -11.46
C LYS A 45 3.59 8.90 -10.60
N CYS A 46 4.11 8.42 -9.47
CA CYS A 46 4.87 9.22 -8.51
C CYS A 46 6.17 8.52 -8.18
N GLU A 47 7.21 9.30 -7.91
CA GLU A 47 8.42 8.75 -7.31
C GLU A 47 8.20 8.58 -5.80
N PRO A 48 8.88 7.61 -5.15
CA PRO A 48 8.66 7.39 -3.72
C PRO A 48 8.92 8.63 -2.86
N TRP A 49 9.90 9.44 -3.20
CA TRP A 49 10.21 10.65 -2.44
C TRP A 49 9.16 11.76 -2.60
N GLU A 50 8.28 11.65 -3.58
CA GLU A 50 7.17 12.59 -3.76
C GLU A 50 5.95 12.24 -2.90
N LEU A 51 5.91 11.03 -2.35
CA LEU A 51 4.71 10.51 -1.68
C LEU A 51 4.44 11.15 -0.32
N ALA A 52 5.46 11.67 0.34
CA ALA A 52 5.29 12.36 1.62
C ALA A 52 4.28 13.49 1.53
N GLU A 53 4.31 14.25 0.43
CA GLU A 53 3.41 15.39 0.20
C GLU A 53 1.98 14.95 -0.04
N LYS A 54 1.77 13.71 -0.45
CA LYS A 54 0.44 13.17 -0.75
C LYS A 54 -0.20 12.48 0.45
N SER A 55 0.55 12.25 1.51
CA SER A 55 0.06 11.64 2.73
C SER A 55 -0.80 12.61 3.53
N PHE A 56 -1.89 12.10 4.12
CA PHE A 56 -2.72 12.89 5.04
C PHE A 56 -2.24 12.80 6.48
N LEU A 57 -1.19 12.00 6.73
CA LEU A 57 -0.62 11.82 8.06
C LEU A 57 0.52 12.82 8.31
N PRO A 58 0.89 13.06 9.58
CA PRO A 58 2.02 13.92 9.89
C PRO A 58 3.30 13.47 9.19
N SER A 59 4.11 14.42 8.74
CA SER A 59 5.35 14.15 7.99
C SER A 59 6.39 13.38 8.79
N ARG A 60 6.29 13.39 10.13
CA ARG A 60 7.18 12.64 11.02
C ARG A 60 6.89 11.15 11.08
N ASP A 61 5.74 10.71 10.57
CA ASP A 61 5.40 9.30 10.57
C ASP A 61 6.30 8.54 9.59
N PRO A 62 6.85 7.39 10.00
CA PRO A 62 7.79 6.65 9.15
C PRO A 62 7.12 5.86 8.03
N GLU A 63 5.80 5.77 8.05
CA GLU A 63 5.03 5.01 7.07
C GLU A 63 3.90 5.85 6.52
N TRP A 64 3.69 5.74 5.21
CA TRP A 64 2.62 6.45 4.50
C TRP A 64 1.67 5.44 3.89
N TYR A 65 0.37 5.66 4.05
CA TYR A 65 -0.69 4.75 3.65
C TYR A 65 -1.46 5.31 2.47
N PHE A 66 -1.70 4.49 1.46
CA PHE A 66 -2.40 4.90 0.25
C PHE A 66 -3.31 3.80 -0.25
N PHE A 67 -4.45 4.17 -0.82
CA PHE A 67 -5.24 3.28 -1.65
C PHE A 67 -4.80 3.40 -3.09
N GLY A 68 -4.71 2.29 -3.80
CA GLY A 68 -4.32 2.24 -5.19
C GLY A 68 -5.47 1.88 -6.10
N PRO A 69 -5.52 2.48 -7.30
CA PRO A 69 -6.54 2.16 -8.28
C PRO A 69 -6.34 0.77 -8.87
N ARG A 70 -7.40 0.24 -9.47
CA ARG A 70 -7.36 -1.00 -10.23
C ARG A 70 -6.50 -0.79 -11.48
N ASP A 71 -5.61 -1.73 -11.75
CA ASP A 71 -4.92 -1.79 -13.04
C ASP A 71 -5.81 -2.53 -14.04
N ARG A 72 -6.35 -1.78 -15.02
CA ARG A 72 -7.27 -2.32 -16.00
C ARG A 72 -6.61 -3.32 -16.96
N LYS A 73 -5.32 -3.16 -17.22
CA LYS A 73 -4.57 -4.04 -18.11
C LYS A 73 -4.32 -5.42 -17.50
N TYR A 74 -4.15 -5.45 -16.17
CA TYR A 74 -3.87 -6.67 -15.44
C TYR A 74 -4.83 -6.79 -14.26
N PRO A 75 -6.11 -7.07 -14.50
CA PRO A 75 -7.13 -7.01 -13.43
C PRO A 75 -6.91 -8.01 -12.31
N ASN A 76 -6.17 -9.09 -12.55
CA ASN A 76 -5.78 -10.04 -11.51
C ASN A 76 -4.51 -9.61 -10.75
N GLY A 77 -3.89 -8.51 -11.14
CA GLY A 77 -2.72 -7.95 -10.47
C GLY A 77 -1.40 -8.68 -10.68
N PHE A 78 -1.36 -9.71 -11.51
CA PHE A 78 -0.14 -10.51 -11.68
C PHE A 78 0.96 -9.80 -12.45
N ARG A 79 0.64 -8.92 -13.38
CA ARG A 79 1.63 -8.24 -14.22
C ARG A 79 1.41 -6.73 -14.24
N THR A 80 1.24 -6.15 -13.08
CA THR A 80 1.15 -4.70 -12.94
C THR A 80 2.46 -4.07 -13.41
N ASN A 81 2.36 -3.03 -14.24
CA ASN A 81 3.53 -2.24 -14.59
C ASN A 81 3.95 -1.42 -13.37
N ARG A 82 5.07 -1.78 -12.78
CA ARG A 82 5.59 -1.17 -11.56
C ARG A 82 6.71 -0.15 -11.81
N ALA A 83 6.87 0.27 -13.05
CA ALA A 83 7.85 1.29 -13.39
C ALA A 83 7.30 2.70 -13.14
N THR A 84 8.18 3.57 -12.63
CA THR A 84 7.97 5.00 -12.55
C THR A 84 8.91 5.68 -13.57
N ARG A 85 8.97 7.01 -13.56
CA ARG A 85 9.90 7.73 -14.47
C ARG A 85 11.36 7.47 -14.13
N ALA A 86 11.70 7.41 -12.84
CA ALA A 86 13.08 7.31 -12.37
C ALA A 86 13.51 5.89 -12.00
N GLY A 87 12.59 4.95 -11.92
CA GLY A 87 12.92 3.60 -11.51
C GLY A 87 11.75 2.63 -11.57
N TYR A 88 11.80 1.61 -10.71
CA TYR A 88 10.74 0.60 -10.68
C TYR A 88 10.68 -0.10 -9.33
N TRP A 89 9.49 -0.61 -9.01
CA TRP A 89 9.25 -1.42 -7.83
C TRP A 89 9.39 -2.90 -8.19
N LYS A 90 10.19 -3.61 -7.44
CA LYS A 90 10.43 -5.05 -7.65
C LYS A 90 9.99 -5.82 -6.42
N SER A 91 9.17 -6.87 -6.64
CA SER A 91 8.75 -7.72 -5.53
C SER A 91 9.92 -8.48 -4.95
N THR A 92 9.93 -8.66 -3.65
CA THR A 92 10.96 -9.40 -2.93
C THR A 92 10.29 -10.34 -1.93
N GLY A 93 10.88 -11.54 -1.78
CA GLY A 93 10.33 -12.56 -0.90
C GLY A 93 9.04 -13.16 -1.43
N LYS A 94 8.43 -13.99 -0.60
CA LYS A 94 7.14 -14.62 -0.90
C LYS A 94 6.01 -13.75 -0.41
N ASP A 95 4.90 -13.75 -1.15
CA ASP A 95 3.66 -13.14 -0.69
C ASP A 95 3.18 -13.86 0.57
N ARG A 96 2.63 -13.10 1.50
CA ARG A 96 2.11 -13.63 2.75
C ARG A 96 0.60 -13.52 2.78
N ARG A 97 -0.05 -14.53 3.37
CA ARG A 97 -1.48 -14.48 3.61
C ARG A 97 -1.78 -13.53 4.76
N VAL A 98 -2.82 -12.74 4.61
CA VAL A 98 -3.42 -12.00 5.70
C VAL A 98 -4.64 -12.81 6.15
N THR A 99 -4.70 -13.13 7.45
CA THR A 99 -5.76 -13.99 7.99
C THR A 99 -6.55 -13.26 9.06
N SER A 100 -7.81 -13.67 9.19
CA SER A 100 -8.71 -13.26 10.25
C SER A 100 -9.52 -14.47 10.69
N GLN A 101 -9.49 -14.79 11.98
CA GLN A 101 -10.22 -15.92 12.54
C GLN A 101 -9.95 -17.23 11.77
N ASN A 102 -8.67 -17.53 11.53
CA ASN A 102 -8.20 -18.72 10.81
C ASN A 102 -8.64 -18.80 9.34
N ARG A 103 -9.09 -17.70 8.76
CA ARG A 103 -9.52 -17.62 7.37
C ARG A 103 -8.62 -16.63 6.62
N ALA A 104 -8.19 -17.01 5.42
CA ALA A 104 -7.44 -16.08 4.56
C ALA A 104 -8.39 -15.00 4.04
N ILE A 105 -8.05 -13.75 4.28
CA ILE A 105 -8.83 -12.59 3.84
C ILE A 105 -8.11 -11.76 2.77
N GLY A 106 -6.83 -11.97 2.59
CA GLY A 106 -6.06 -11.23 1.61
C GLY A 106 -4.61 -11.69 1.53
N MET A 107 -3.85 -10.94 0.77
CA MET A 107 -2.42 -11.18 0.54
C MET A 107 -1.62 -9.90 0.76
N LYS A 108 -0.39 -10.06 1.23
CA LYS A 108 0.58 -8.99 1.41
C LYS A 108 1.81 -9.27 0.55
N LYS A 109 2.13 -8.34 -0.33
CA LYS A 109 3.31 -8.37 -1.19
C LYS A 109 4.29 -7.31 -0.74
N THR A 110 5.59 -7.64 -0.69
CA THR A 110 6.63 -6.68 -0.37
C THR A 110 7.43 -6.33 -1.62
N LEU A 111 7.65 -5.03 -1.83
CA LEU A 111 8.39 -4.52 -2.99
C LEU A 111 9.46 -3.55 -2.52
N VAL A 112 10.57 -3.52 -3.26
CA VAL A 112 11.66 -2.59 -3.04
C VAL A 112 11.83 -1.74 -4.29
N TYR A 113 12.10 -0.45 -4.10
CA TYR A 113 12.30 0.46 -5.21
C TYR A 113 13.74 0.42 -5.69
N TYR A 114 13.90 0.31 -7.01
CA TYR A 114 15.19 0.36 -7.70
C TYR A 114 15.23 1.59 -8.59
N ARG A 115 16.33 2.32 -8.59
CA ARG A 115 16.55 3.45 -9.50
C ARG A 115 17.11 2.94 -10.82
N GLY A 116 16.66 3.54 -11.92
CA GLY A 116 17.10 3.19 -13.25
C GLY A 116 16.13 2.25 -13.95
N ARG A 117 16.60 1.52 -14.93
CA ARG A 117 15.77 0.63 -15.74
C ARG A 117 15.97 -0.83 -15.36
N ALA A 118 14.87 -1.58 -15.33
CA ALA A 118 14.92 -3.01 -15.13
C ALA A 118 15.69 -3.69 -16.27
N PRO A 119 16.40 -4.79 -16.00
CA PRO A 119 16.60 -5.44 -14.69
C PRO A 119 17.80 -4.93 -13.88
N GLN A 120 18.50 -3.91 -14.35
CA GLN A 120 19.82 -3.50 -13.85
C GLN A 120 19.74 -2.25 -12.93
N GLY A 121 18.63 -2.01 -12.30
CA GLY A 121 18.47 -0.88 -11.41
C GLY A 121 19.32 -0.98 -10.15
N ILE A 122 19.52 0.17 -9.50
CA ILE A 122 20.25 0.28 -8.24
C ILE A 122 19.25 0.23 -7.09
N ARG A 123 19.42 -0.72 -6.17
CA ARG A 123 18.55 -0.89 -5.02
C ARG A 123 18.60 0.33 -4.11
N THR A 124 17.44 0.73 -3.62
CA THR A 124 17.28 1.81 -2.62
C THR A 124 16.70 1.25 -1.34
N ASP A 125 16.55 2.12 -0.32
CA ASP A 125 15.91 1.75 0.94
C ASP A 125 14.40 1.94 0.95
N TRP A 126 13.83 2.37 -0.17
CA TRP A 126 12.38 2.53 -0.29
C TRP A 126 11.69 1.18 -0.37
N VAL A 127 10.71 0.96 0.49
CA VAL A 127 9.96 -0.28 0.56
C VAL A 127 8.46 0.01 0.55
N MET A 128 7.72 -0.87 -0.11
CA MET A 128 6.27 -0.83 -0.19
C MET A 128 5.72 -2.19 0.24
N HIS A 129 4.66 -2.18 1.03
CA HIS A 129 3.81 -3.33 1.23
C HIS A 129 2.50 -3.08 0.52
N GLU A 130 2.13 -4.00 -0.35
CA GLU A 130 0.88 -3.94 -1.11
C GLU A 130 -0.07 -5.01 -0.60
N TYR A 131 -1.28 -4.60 -0.24
CA TYR A 131 -2.30 -5.48 0.31
C TYR A 131 -3.44 -5.63 -0.67
N ARG A 132 -3.89 -6.86 -0.87
CA ARG A 132 -5.03 -7.19 -1.72
C ARG A 132 -6.06 -7.95 -0.92
N LEU A 133 -7.33 -7.68 -1.20
CA LEU A 133 -8.43 -8.45 -0.65
C LEU A 133 -8.56 -9.77 -1.42
N ASP A 134 -8.87 -10.86 -0.72
CA ASP A 134 -9.12 -12.16 -1.35
C ASP A 134 -10.34 -12.08 -2.28
N ASP A 135 -10.29 -12.76 -3.41
CA ASP A 135 -11.33 -12.69 -4.44
C ASP A 135 -12.73 -13.02 -3.90
N LYS A 136 -12.84 -13.95 -2.97
CA LYS A 136 -14.13 -14.33 -2.38
C LYS A 136 -14.75 -13.24 -1.51
N GLU A 137 -13.98 -12.20 -1.17
CA GLU A 137 -14.46 -11.09 -0.35
C GLU A 137 -14.89 -9.88 -1.18
N TRP A 138 -14.83 -9.99 -2.51
CA TRP A 138 -15.05 -8.87 -3.40
C TRP A 138 -16.51 -8.57 -3.69
N GLU A 139 -16.84 -7.27 -3.65
CA GLU A 139 -17.97 -6.65 -4.34
C GLU A 139 -17.44 -5.31 -4.86
N ASP A 140 -16.84 -5.32 -6.05
CA ASP A 140 -16.12 -4.17 -6.56
C ASP A 140 -17.05 -3.08 -7.07
N THR A 141 -17.18 -2.01 -6.29
CA THR A 141 -18.00 -0.84 -6.66
C THR A 141 -17.18 0.44 -6.81
N SER A 142 -15.93 0.44 -6.36
CA SER A 142 -15.15 1.69 -6.26
C SER A 142 -14.02 1.81 -7.25
N GLY A 143 -13.61 0.70 -7.89
CA GLY A 143 -12.43 0.67 -8.73
C GLY A 143 -11.11 0.63 -7.95
N ILE A 144 -11.17 0.64 -6.62
CA ILE A 144 -9.99 0.47 -5.76
C ILE A 144 -9.69 -1.01 -5.62
N GLN A 145 -8.42 -1.38 -5.67
CA GLN A 145 -8.01 -2.77 -5.62
C GLN A 145 -7.02 -3.09 -4.51
N VAL A 146 -6.21 -2.14 -4.11
CA VAL A 146 -5.12 -2.39 -3.18
C VAL A 146 -4.98 -1.28 -2.15
N ALA A 147 -4.41 -1.63 -1.00
CA ALA A 147 -3.87 -0.68 -0.04
C ALA A 147 -2.34 -0.82 -0.03
N ARG A 148 -1.63 0.28 0.14
CA ARG A 148 -0.17 0.29 0.14
C ARG A 148 0.37 1.06 1.33
N ILE A 149 1.45 0.53 1.92
CA ILE A 149 2.25 1.22 2.93
C ILE A 149 3.62 1.45 2.31
N VAL A 150 4.08 2.69 2.33
CA VAL A 150 5.39 3.06 1.77
C VAL A 150 6.26 3.63 2.88
N SER A 151 7.52 3.19 2.94
CA SER A 151 8.48 3.62 3.94
C SER A 151 9.83 3.86 3.29
N PRO A 152 10.57 4.95 3.68
CA PRO A 152 11.94 5.16 3.21
C PRO A 152 12.99 4.32 3.97
N PHE A 153 12.57 3.45 4.92
CA PHE A 153 13.48 2.73 5.79
C PHE A 153 13.29 1.22 5.67
N SER A 154 14.13 0.56 4.87
CA SER A 154 14.05 -0.89 4.67
C SER A 154 14.31 -1.68 5.95
N ILE A 155 15.11 -1.14 6.88
CA ILE A 155 15.47 -1.80 8.14
C ILE A 155 14.24 -2.09 9.02
N ILE A 156 13.25 -1.22 8.99
CA ILE A 156 12.01 -1.39 9.77
C ILE A 156 11.29 -2.68 9.39
N LEU A 157 11.43 -3.11 8.15
CA LEU A 157 10.74 -4.28 7.63
C LEU A 157 11.43 -5.59 7.97
N ASP A 158 12.75 -5.57 8.04
CA ASP A 158 13.52 -6.75 8.42
C ASP A 158 13.24 -7.16 9.86
N SER A 159 12.90 -6.21 10.72
CA SER A 159 12.55 -6.48 12.10
C SER A 159 11.12 -7.00 12.28
N LEU A 160 10.28 -6.90 11.26
CA LEU A 160 8.90 -7.36 11.29
C LEU A 160 8.71 -8.73 10.63
N CYS A 161 9.77 -9.27 10.09
CA CYS A 161 9.72 -10.57 9.42
C CYS A 161 9.89 -11.73 10.41
#